data_cf3ad52b4397e479ad8642e123ccf016
#
_entry.id   cf3ad52b4397e479ad8642e123ccf016
#
_cell.length_a   1.000
_cell.length_b   1.000
_cell.length_c   1.000
_cell.angle_alpha   90.00
_cell.angle_beta   90.00
_cell.angle_gamma   90.00
#
_symmetry.space_group_name_H-M   'P 1'
#
loop_
_entity.id
_entity.type
_entity.pdbx_description
1 polymer ?
#
loop_
_entity_poly.entity_id
_entity_poly.type
_entity_poly.pdbx_seq_one_letter_code
_entity_poly.pdbx_strand_id
1 'polypeptide(L)'
;MPDFDMIVIGSGPGGQKAAIAAAKLGRRVAVVDSPDMVGGVSIHTGTIPSKTLREAVLYLTGLSQRDLYGQSYRLKEDITVADLTARTQHVVGREVDVIRSQLSRNHVSLLAGTGRFVDDHTVALREVTGEEKLLTAEHIVIATGTRPARPDSVQFDGRTIMDSDNVLTLERVPQSMVIVGAGVIGMEYASMFAALGSRVTVVERRPGMLDMCDVEIVESLRYHLRDLAVTFRFGETVAAVERHEHGTLTVLESGKKIPADAVMYSAGRQGLTDGLDLEKAGLSADARGRIAVDEHYRTQVPHIYAVGDVIGFPALAATSMEQGRAAAYHACGEPVGRMLGLQPIGIYTIPEISFVGRTEDQLTEDRVPFEVGVSRYRELARGQIIGDSHGLLKLLVSPEDRTLLGVHCFGAGATELIHIGQTVMGCGGTVDYLVDAVFNYPTLAESYKVAALDATNKLRQIDRIGD
;
A
#
# COMPACT_ATOMS: atom_id res chain seq x y z
N MET A 1 33.27 4.08 -23.84
CA MET A 1 31.86 4.43 -23.65
C MET A 1 31.28 3.40 -22.70
N PRO A 2 30.41 3.78 -21.78
CA PRO A 2 29.75 2.81 -20.93
C PRO A 2 28.86 1.85 -21.75
N ASP A 3 28.59 0.67 -21.21
CA ASP A 3 27.75 -0.34 -21.87
C ASP A 3 26.31 0.17 -22.03
N PHE A 4 25.82 0.87 -21.01
CA PHE A 4 24.49 1.47 -20.95
C PHE A 4 24.54 2.95 -20.54
N ASP A 5 23.53 3.70 -20.94
CA ASP A 5 23.36 5.07 -20.46
C ASP A 5 22.69 5.06 -19.08
N MET A 6 21.86 4.02 -18.79
CA MET A 6 21.27 3.79 -17.47
C MET A 6 21.19 2.30 -17.12
N ILE A 7 21.59 1.94 -15.90
CA ILE A 7 21.32 0.65 -15.30
C ILE A 7 20.33 0.84 -14.15
N VAL A 8 19.28 0.00 -14.10
CA VAL A 8 18.29 -0.02 -13.03
C VAL A 8 18.43 -1.35 -12.28
N ILE A 9 18.62 -1.29 -10.96
CA ILE A 9 18.69 -2.47 -10.09
C ILE A 9 17.34 -2.68 -9.44
N GLY A 10 16.61 -3.70 -9.89
CA GLY A 10 15.26 -4.03 -9.50
C GLY A 10 14.20 -3.62 -10.54
N SER A 11 13.31 -4.56 -10.88
CA SER A 11 12.22 -4.38 -11.85
C SER A 11 10.84 -4.12 -11.19
N GLY A 12 10.83 -3.71 -9.92
CA GLY A 12 9.61 -3.25 -9.25
C GLY A 12 8.99 -2.02 -9.91
N PRO A 13 7.85 -1.51 -9.42
CA PRO A 13 7.12 -0.39 -10.05
C PRO A 13 8.00 0.82 -10.37
N GLY A 14 8.87 1.23 -9.44
CA GLY A 14 9.80 2.34 -9.64
C GLY A 14 10.84 2.06 -10.73
N GLY A 15 11.48 0.89 -10.67
CA GLY A 15 12.50 0.50 -11.63
C GLY A 15 11.97 0.36 -13.05
N GLN A 16 10.78 -0.24 -13.23
CA GLN A 16 10.13 -0.33 -14.55
C GLN A 16 9.90 1.04 -15.17
N LYS A 17 9.35 1.97 -14.38
CA LYS A 17 9.01 3.30 -14.91
C LYS A 17 10.25 4.14 -15.15
N ALA A 18 11.29 4.00 -14.33
CA ALA A 18 12.58 4.60 -14.60
C ALA A 18 13.18 4.09 -15.93
N ALA A 19 13.25 2.76 -16.09
CA ALA A 19 13.80 2.15 -17.30
C ALA A 19 13.03 2.52 -18.57
N ILE A 20 11.70 2.42 -18.55
CA ILE A 20 10.85 2.75 -19.70
C ILE A 20 10.92 4.24 -20.02
N ALA A 21 10.95 5.12 -19.02
CA ALA A 21 11.06 6.56 -19.24
C ALA A 21 12.37 6.93 -19.91
N ALA A 22 13.51 6.44 -19.41
CA ALA A 22 14.82 6.68 -20.00
C ALA A 22 14.92 6.10 -21.42
N ALA A 23 14.41 4.89 -21.66
CA ALA A 23 14.39 4.28 -22.98
C ALA A 23 13.57 5.10 -24.01
N LYS A 24 12.43 5.67 -23.60
CA LYS A 24 11.62 6.58 -24.45
C LYS A 24 12.33 7.90 -24.76
N LEU A 25 13.30 8.29 -23.95
CA LEU A 25 14.20 9.43 -24.20
C LEU A 25 15.43 9.04 -25.03
N GLY A 26 15.43 7.84 -25.64
CA GLY A 26 16.48 7.38 -26.54
C GLY A 26 17.73 6.83 -25.84
N ARG A 27 17.65 6.55 -24.53
CA ARG A 27 18.78 6.01 -23.76
C ARG A 27 18.86 4.48 -23.87
N ARG A 28 20.08 3.94 -23.87
CA ARG A 28 20.34 2.49 -23.76
C ARG A 28 20.19 2.08 -22.30
N VAL A 29 19.20 1.24 -22.00
CA VAL A 29 18.82 0.91 -20.63
C VAL A 29 18.89 -0.59 -20.38
N ALA A 30 19.49 -0.98 -19.25
CA ALA A 30 19.36 -2.32 -18.69
C ALA A 30 18.63 -2.29 -17.35
N VAL A 31 17.83 -3.34 -17.11
CA VAL A 31 17.24 -3.65 -15.81
C VAL A 31 17.85 -4.96 -15.32
N VAL A 32 18.41 -4.96 -14.12
CA VAL A 32 18.95 -6.14 -13.45
C VAL A 32 17.95 -6.60 -12.40
N ASP A 33 17.43 -7.81 -12.50
CA ASP A 33 16.58 -8.41 -11.48
C ASP A 33 16.65 -9.96 -11.51
N SER A 34 16.24 -10.58 -10.40
CA SER A 34 16.06 -12.02 -10.34
C SER A 34 14.94 -12.46 -11.28
N PRO A 35 15.13 -13.57 -12.05
CA PRO A 35 14.09 -14.08 -12.96
C PRO A 35 12.75 -14.34 -12.28
N ASP A 36 12.78 -14.76 -11.00
CA ASP A 36 11.62 -15.10 -10.20
C ASP A 36 10.95 -13.87 -9.56
N MET A 37 11.58 -12.68 -9.66
CA MET A 37 11.11 -11.45 -9.03
C MET A 37 10.80 -10.33 -10.03
N VAL A 38 10.69 -10.65 -11.31
CA VAL A 38 10.30 -9.65 -12.33
C VAL A 38 8.98 -8.99 -11.97
N GLY A 39 9.01 -7.66 -11.76
CA GLY A 39 7.89 -6.88 -11.23
C GLY A 39 7.97 -6.60 -9.73
N GLY A 40 8.93 -7.21 -9.03
CA GLY A 40 9.23 -6.98 -7.62
C GLY A 40 8.13 -7.45 -6.67
N VAL A 41 8.25 -7.01 -5.43
CA VAL A 41 7.33 -7.34 -4.33
C VAL A 41 5.86 -7.02 -4.68
N SER A 42 5.61 -5.96 -5.41
CA SER A 42 4.24 -5.56 -5.79
C SER A 42 3.48 -6.63 -6.58
N ILE A 43 4.21 -7.47 -7.34
CA ILE A 43 3.63 -8.54 -8.17
C ILE A 43 3.67 -9.89 -7.46
N HIS A 44 4.72 -10.19 -6.69
CA HIS A 44 4.95 -11.55 -6.17
C HIS A 44 4.42 -11.79 -4.76
N THR A 45 4.52 -10.82 -3.85
CA THR A 45 4.16 -11.01 -2.43
C THR A 45 3.35 -9.88 -1.81
N GLY A 46 3.30 -8.71 -2.47
CA GLY A 46 2.68 -7.49 -1.92
C GLY A 46 1.32 -7.15 -2.55
N THR A 47 1.30 -6.04 -3.27
CA THR A 47 0.07 -5.35 -3.72
C THR A 47 -0.87 -6.24 -4.53
N ILE A 48 -0.42 -6.79 -5.65
CA ILE A 48 -1.29 -7.56 -6.55
C ILE A 48 -1.78 -8.87 -5.91
N PRO A 49 -0.92 -9.71 -5.30
CA PRO A 49 -1.37 -10.92 -4.64
C PRO A 49 -2.36 -10.67 -3.51
N SER A 50 -2.10 -9.71 -2.63
CA SER A 50 -2.97 -9.45 -1.48
C SER A 50 -4.34 -8.89 -1.91
N LYS A 51 -4.39 -8.01 -2.94
CA LYS A 51 -5.68 -7.49 -3.45
C LYS A 51 -6.46 -8.57 -4.19
N THR A 52 -5.76 -9.43 -4.96
CA THR A 52 -6.40 -10.59 -5.60
C THR A 52 -6.94 -11.58 -4.58
N LEU A 53 -6.21 -11.83 -3.50
CA LEU A 53 -6.68 -12.64 -2.37
C LEU A 53 -7.93 -12.03 -1.72
N ARG A 54 -7.91 -10.72 -1.47
CA ARG A 54 -9.04 -9.98 -0.92
C ARG A 54 -10.30 -10.14 -1.79
N GLU A 55 -10.16 -9.98 -3.10
CA GLU A 55 -11.29 -10.17 -4.03
C GLU A 55 -11.82 -11.62 -3.98
N ALA A 56 -10.93 -12.62 -3.87
CA ALA A 56 -11.36 -14.01 -3.70
C ALA A 56 -12.10 -14.22 -2.37
N VAL A 57 -11.62 -13.63 -1.27
CA VAL A 57 -12.29 -13.67 0.03
C VAL A 57 -13.68 -13.06 -0.05
N LEU A 58 -13.83 -11.84 -0.58
CA LEU A 58 -15.11 -11.17 -0.72
C LEU A 58 -16.10 -11.97 -1.54
N TYR A 59 -15.64 -12.51 -2.68
CA TYR A 59 -16.47 -13.29 -3.58
C TYR A 59 -16.95 -14.60 -2.94
N LEU A 60 -16.02 -15.40 -2.40
CA LEU A 60 -16.34 -16.73 -1.88
C LEU A 60 -17.13 -16.68 -0.56
N THR A 61 -16.84 -15.72 0.31
CA THR A 61 -17.58 -15.55 1.58
C THR A 61 -18.95 -14.92 1.37
N GLY A 62 -19.16 -14.22 0.26
CA GLY A 62 -20.38 -13.44 0.02
C GLY A 62 -20.63 -12.35 1.06
N LEU A 63 -19.58 -11.90 1.78
CA LEU A 63 -19.71 -11.02 2.93
C LEU A 63 -20.51 -9.74 2.61
N SER A 64 -20.26 -9.12 1.47
CA SER A 64 -20.95 -7.91 1.04
C SER A 64 -22.45 -8.10 0.73
N GLN A 65 -22.93 -9.35 0.69
CA GLN A 65 -24.31 -9.68 0.37
C GLN A 65 -25.11 -10.11 1.61
N ARG A 66 -24.45 -10.27 2.76
CA ARG A 66 -25.09 -10.81 3.98
C ARG A 66 -26.15 -9.90 4.56
N ASP A 67 -26.02 -8.61 4.41
CA ASP A 67 -27.04 -7.64 4.86
C ASP A 67 -28.34 -7.75 4.04
N LEU A 68 -28.26 -8.24 2.79
CA LEU A 68 -29.41 -8.43 1.89
C LEU A 68 -29.99 -9.85 1.96
N TYR A 69 -29.14 -10.88 1.98
CA TYR A 69 -29.54 -12.28 1.87
C TYR A 69 -29.44 -13.06 3.19
N GLY A 70 -29.06 -12.40 4.27
CA GLY A 70 -28.93 -12.99 5.61
C GLY A 70 -27.51 -13.43 5.95
N GLN A 71 -27.21 -13.50 7.25
CA GLN A 71 -25.87 -13.76 7.78
C GLN A 71 -25.29 -15.15 7.42
N SER A 72 -26.13 -16.10 7.04
CA SER A 72 -25.72 -17.42 6.56
C SER A 72 -25.32 -17.46 5.09
N TYR A 73 -25.56 -16.37 4.32
CA TYR A 73 -25.23 -16.32 2.91
C TYR A 73 -23.72 -16.47 2.70
N ARG A 74 -23.34 -17.41 1.85
CA ARG A 74 -21.98 -17.63 1.35
C ARG A 74 -22.04 -18.36 0.01
N LEU A 75 -21.06 -18.09 -0.84
CA LEU A 75 -20.99 -18.76 -2.15
C LEU A 75 -20.38 -20.16 -2.03
N LYS A 76 -19.47 -20.36 -1.07
CA LYS A 76 -18.80 -21.62 -0.79
C LYS A 76 -18.69 -21.85 0.73
N GLU A 77 -19.07 -23.05 1.19
CA GLU A 77 -19.03 -23.38 2.64
C GLU A 77 -17.61 -23.63 3.14
N ASP A 78 -16.86 -24.51 2.43
CA ASP A 78 -15.50 -24.88 2.79
C ASP A 78 -14.50 -24.18 1.87
N ILE A 79 -14.13 -22.96 2.21
CA ILE A 79 -13.12 -22.18 1.46
C ILE A 79 -11.74 -22.69 1.82
N THR A 80 -11.04 -23.22 0.82
CA THR A 80 -9.64 -23.69 0.96
C THR A 80 -8.63 -22.63 0.54
N VAL A 81 -7.38 -22.79 0.97
CA VAL A 81 -6.29 -21.92 0.48
C VAL A 81 -6.11 -22.04 -1.03
N ALA A 82 -6.30 -23.24 -1.59
CA ALA A 82 -6.24 -23.45 -3.04
C ALA A 82 -7.27 -22.60 -3.79
N ASP A 83 -8.49 -22.45 -3.28
CA ASP A 83 -9.51 -21.59 -3.87
C ASP A 83 -9.09 -20.12 -3.88
N LEU A 84 -8.45 -19.68 -2.78
CA LEU A 84 -7.99 -18.32 -2.60
C LEU A 84 -6.79 -17.99 -3.49
N THR A 85 -5.85 -18.92 -3.62
CA THR A 85 -4.57 -18.69 -4.31
C THR A 85 -4.61 -18.97 -5.81
N ALA A 86 -5.54 -19.79 -6.30
CA ALA A 86 -5.68 -20.13 -7.73
C ALA A 86 -5.79 -18.87 -8.61
N ARG A 87 -6.65 -17.92 -8.21
CA ARG A 87 -6.81 -16.64 -8.90
C ARG A 87 -5.55 -15.80 -8.83
N THR A 88 -4.89 -15.81 -7.68
CA THR A 88 -3.66 -15.03 -7.44
C THR A 88 -2.54 -15.46 -8.37
N GLN A 89 -2.29 -16.76 -8.49
CA GLN A 89 -1.26 -17.31 -9.39
C GLN A 89 -1.51 -16.92 -10.85
N HIS A 90 -2.77 -16.99 -11.29
CA HIS A 90 -3.14 -16.59 -12.66
C HIS A 90 -2.88 -15.09 -12.91
N VAL A 91 -3.27 -14.22 -11.98
CA VAL A 91 -3.07 -12.76 -12.11
C VAL A 91 -1.61 -12.40 -12.08
N VAL A 92 -0.83 -12.98 -11.15
CA VAL A 92 0.63 -12.76 -11.05
C VAL A 92 1.32 -13.15 -12.37
N GLY A 93 1.01 -14.33 -12.93
CA GLY A 93 1.60 -14.77 -14.19
C GLY A 93 1.31 -13.79 -15.34
N ARG A 94 0.08 -13.31 -15.45
CA ARG A 94 -0.29 -12.31 -16.46
C ARG A 94 0.42 -10.97 -16.28
N GLU A 95 0.54 -10.49 -15.05
CA GLU A 95 1.24 -9.24 -14.77
C GLU A 95 2.73 -9.32 -15.10
N VAL A 96 3.39 -10.44 -14.81
CA VAL A 96 4.79 -10.69 -15.21
C VAL A 96 4.93 -10.64 -16.74
N ASP A 97 4.02 -11.26 -17.49
CA ASP A 97 4.04 -11.23 -18.95
C ASP A 97 3.84 -9.80 -19.51
N VAL A 98 2.93 -9.03 -18.91
CA VAL A 98 2.71 -7.61 -19.25
C VAL A 98 3.98 -6.80 -19.03
N ILE A 99 4.66 -6.99 -17.89
CA ILE A 99 5.90 -6.26 -17.56
C ILE A 99 7.02 -6.61 -18.56
N ARG A 100 7.24 -7.90 -18.80
CA ARG A 100 8.24 -8.36 -19.79
C ARG A 100 7.96 -7.78 -21.18
N SER A 101 6.70 -7.80 -21.61
CA SER A 101 6.28 -7.20 -22.88
C SER A 101 6.51 -5.69 -22.89
N GLN A 102 6.23 -4.97 -21.80
CA GLN A 102 6.45 -3.53 -21.70
C GLN A 102 7.94 -3.17 -21.78
N LEU A 103 8.82 -3.90 -21.10
CA LEU A 103 10.25 -3.70 -21.16
C LEU A 103 10.77 -3.99 -22.57
N SER A 104 10.43 -5.14 -23.15
CA SER A 104 10.87 -5.57 -24.49
C SER A 104 10.47 -4.60 -25.60
N ARG A 105 9.21 -4.16 -25.65
CA ARG A 105 8.73 -3.24 -26.69
C ARG A 105 9.30 -1.81 -26.58
N ASN A 106 9.88 -1.46 -25.41
CA ASN A 106 10.63 -0.22 -25.23
C ASN A 106 12.15 -0.44 -25.36
N HIS A 107 12.59 -1.59 -25.85
CA HIS A 107 14.01 -1.94 -26.06
C HIS A 107 14.85 -1.89 -24.80
N VAL A 108 14.27 -2.14 -23.63
CA VAL A 108 14.97 -2.25 -22.35
C VAL A 108 15.53 -3.68 -22.22
N SER A 109 16.83 -3.80 -21.97
CA SER A 109 17.48 -5.08 -21.72
C SER A 109 17.17 -5.58 -20.30
N LEU A 110 16.39 -6.65 -20.17
CA LEU A 110 16.14 -7.29 -18.88
C LEU A 110 17.21 -8.38 -18.65
N LEU A 111 18.09 -8.16 -17.69
CA LEU A 111 19.22 -9.02 -17.35
C LEU A 111 18.91 -9.82 -16.09
N ALA A 112 18.94 -11.15 -16.21
CA ALA A 112 18.56 -12.08 -15.16
C ALA A 112 19.72 -12.32 -14.16
N GLY A 113 19.58 -11.85 -12.94
CA GLY A 113 20.56 -12.03 -11.87
C GLY A 113 20.45 -11.00 -10.76
N THR A 114 21.48 -10.94 -9.93
CA THR A 114 21.57 -9.94 -8.84
C THR A 114 22.68 -8.94 -9.13
N GLY A 115 22.41 -7.65 -8.89
CA GLY A 115 23.35 -6.55 -9.10
C GLY A 115 23.99 -6.11 -7.78
N ARG A 116 25.30 -5.81 -7.80
CA ARG A 116 26.02 -5.17 -6.70
C ARG A 116 27.03 -4.16 -7.26
N PHE A 117 27.34 -3.14 -6.49
CA PHE A 117 28.35 -2.15 -6.91
C PHE A 117 29.77 -2.74 -6.86
N VAL A 118 30.58 -2.36 -7.83
CA VAL A 118 32.03 -2.56 -7.85
C VAL A 118 32.72 -1.20 -7.63
N ASP A 119 32.18 -0.18 -8.23
CA ASP A 119 32.47 1.24 -8.01
C ASP A 119 31.19 2.06 -8.32
N ASP A 120 31.27 3.38 -8.36
CA ASP A 120 30.14 4.27 -8.56
C ASP A 120 29.55 4.27 -9.99
N HIS A 121 30.24 3.69 -10.96
CA HIS A 121 29.78 3.54 -12.36
C HIS A 121 29.66 2.08 -12.81
N THR A 122 30.11 1.12 -12.00
CA THR A 122 30.21 -0.29 -12.38
C THR A 122 29.35 -1.17 -11.48
N VAL A 123 28.44 -1.92 -12.09
CA VAL A 123 27.60 -2.93 -11.43
C VAL A 123 28.07 -4.32 -11.87
N ALA A 124 28.40 -5.19 -10.92
CA ALA A 124 28.59 -6.61 -11.16
C ALA A 124 27.20 -7.28 -11.20
N LEU A 125 26.87 -7.86 -12.33
CA LEU A 125 25.74 -8.77 -12.52
C LEU A 125 26.20 -10.19 -12.23
N ARG A 126 25.65 -10.79 -11.15
CA ARG A 126 25.79 -12.21 -10.89
C ARG A 126 24.61 -12.96 -11.49
N GLU A 127 24.85 -13.66 -12.59
CA GLU A 127 23.82 -14.45 -13.26
C GLU A 127 23.41 -15.69 -12.44
N VAL A 128 22.24 -16.27 -12.77
CA VAL A 128 21.71 -17.48 -12.14
C VAL A 128 22.70 -18.68 -12.26
N THR A 129 23.47 -18.70 -13.34
CA THR A 129 24.54 -19.70 -13.58
C THR A 129 25.72 -19.57 -12.62
N GLY A 130 25.83 -18.46 -11.89
CA GLY A 130 26.95 -18.11 -11.02
C GLY A 130 28.05 -17.31 -11.73
N GLU A 131 27.96 -17.10 -13.04
CA GLU A 131 28.86 -16.21 -13.77
C GLU A 131 28.67 -14.76 -13.33
N GLU A 132 29.76 -14.01 -13.29
CA GLU A 132 29.76 -12.59 -12.97
C GLU A 132 30.18 -11.76 -14.18
N LYS A 133 29.37 -10.75 -14.54
CA LYS A 133 29.62 -9.81 -15.62
C LYS A 133 29.68 -8.39 -15.07
N LEU A 134 30.66 -7.62 -15.49
CA LEU A 134 30.75 -6.21 -15.15
C LEU A 134 29.98 -5.40 -16.19
N LEU A 135 29.11 -4.50 -15.74
CA LEU A 135 28.30 -3.61 -16.55
C LEU A 135 28.58 -2.18 -16.13
N THR A 136 28.82 -1.31 -17.09
CA THR A 136 29.11 0.12 -16.84
C THR A 136 27.95 1.00 -17.28
N ALA A 137 27.65 2.08 -16.52
CA ALA A 137 26.60 3.03 -16.87
C ALA A 137 26.96 4.50 -16.55
N GLU A 138 26.35 5.44 -17.28
CA GLU A 138 26.39 6.86 -16.92
C GLU A 138 25.56 7.14 -15.67
N HIS A 139 24.38 6.51 -15.56
CA HIS A 139 23.46 6.66 -14.44
C HIS A 139 23.06 5.30 -13.88
N ILE A 140 22.86 5.22 -12.58
CA ILE A 140 22.37 4.01 -11.92
C ILE A 140 21.13 4.37 -11.08
N VAL A 141 20.07 3.55 -11.16
CA VAL A 141 18.85 3.69 -10.35
C VAL A 141 18.69 2.47 -9.46
N ILE A 142 18.70 2.68 -8.15
CA ILE A 142 18.45 1.64 -7.15
C ILE A 142 16.95 1.57 -6.89
N ALA A 143 16.32 0.45 -7.24
CA ALA A 143 14.88 0.21 -7.11
C ALA A 143 14.58 -1.17 -6.47
N THR A 144 15.44 -1.58 -5.53
CA THR A 144 15.44 -2.92 -4.92
C THR A 144 14.28 -3.17 -3.96
N GLY A 145 13.57 -2.10 -3.55
CA GLY A 145 12.40 -2.22 -2.68
C GLY A 145 12.73 -2.63 -1.25
N THR A 146 11.83 -3.40 -0.64
CA THR A 146 11.90 -3.78 0.78
C THR A 146 11.48 -5.24 1.00
N ARG A 147 11.82 -5.78 2.17
CA ARG A 147 11.32 -7.05 2.71
C ARG A 147 10.62 -6.83 4.06
N PRO A 148 9.78 -7.77 4.54
CA PRO A 148 9.26 -7.73 5.90
C PRO A 148 10.38 -7.67 6.94
N ALA A 149 10.22 -6.85 7.97
CA ALA A 149 11.13 -6.83 9.10
C ALA A 149 10.88 -8.06 9.99
N ARG A 150 11.94 -8.82 10.28
CA ARG A 150 11.91 -10.00 11.15
C ARG A 150 12.73 -9.71 12.40
N PRO A 151 12.10 -9.61 13.59
CA PRO A 151 12.85 -9.50 14.83
C PRO A 151 13.68 -10.77 15.10
N ASP A 152 14.94 -10.62 15.51
CA ASP A 152 15.84 -11.74 15.82
C ASP A 152 15.32 -12.61 16.97
N SER A 153 14.49 -12.05 17.85
CA SER A 153 13.85 -12.76 18.97
C SER A 153 12.74 -13.73 18.56
N VAL A 154 12.33 -13.74 17.27
CA VAL A 154 11.23 -14.57 16.78
C VAL A 154 11.74 -15.56 15.74
N GLN A 155 11.49 -16.85 15.97
CA GLN A 155 11.84 -17.90 15.03
C GLN A 155 10.74 -18.11 13.98
N PHE A 156 10.92 -17.51 12.81
CA PHE A 156 9.99 -17.68 11.69
C PHE A 156 10.18 -19.06 11.03
N ASP A 157 9.07 -19.79 10.88
CA ASP A 157 9.06 -21.07 10.16
C ASP A 157 8.33 -20.99 8.80
N GLY A 158 7.74 -19.83 8.49
CA GLY A 158 6.99 -19.57 7.26
C GLY A 158 5.63 -20.29 7.17
N ARG A 159 5.19 -20.97 8.23
CA ARG A 159 3.95 -21.76 8.28
C ARG A 159 3.04 -21.39 9.45
N THR A 160 3.55 -21.50 10.67
CA THR A 160 2.81 -21.16 11.90
C THR A 160 3.24 -19.82 12.47
N ILE A 161 4.50 -19.45 12.29
CA ILE A 161 5.07 -18.14 12.62
C ILE A 161 5.61 -17.55 11.34
N MET A 162 4.92 -16.55 10.78
CA MET A 162 5.13 -16.07 9.43
C MET A 162 5.16 -14.55 9.37
N ASP A 163 5.61 -14.00 8.26
CA ASP A 163 5.40 -12.62 7.84
C ASP A 163 4.35 -12.53 6.71
N SER A 164 4.11 -11.32 6.22
CA SER A 164 3.11 -11.08 5.16
C SER A 164 3.41 -11.79 3.84
N ASP A 165 4.68 -12.04 3.53
CA ASP A 165 5.09 -12.68 2.26
C ASP A 165 4.78 -14.18 2.26
N ASN A 166 4.66 -14.80 3.46
CA ASN A 166 4.34 -16.22 3.61
C ASN A 166 2.83 -16.54 3.60
N VAL A 167 1.95 -15.54 3.71
CA VAL A 167 0.49 -15.78 3.80
C VAL A 167 -0.05 -16.56 2.59
N LEU A 168 0.49 -16.30 1.40
CA LEU A 168 0.08 -16.99 0.16
C LEU A 168 0.54 -18.45 0.10
N THR A 169 1.42 -18.88 1.00
CA THR A 169 1.94 -20.25 1.09
C THR A 169 1.30 -21.06 2.21
N LEU A 170 0.29 -20.52 2.89
CA LEU A 170 -0.48 -21.26 3.90
C LEU A 170 -1.06 -22.56 3.31
N GLU A 171 -1.05 -23.62 4.09
CA GLU A 171 -1.63 -24.90 3.68
C GLU A 171 -3.14 -24.98 3.97
N ARG A 172 -3.58 -24.23 5.00
CA ARG A 172 -4.99 -24.15 5.42
C ARG A 172 -5.30 -22.76 5.97
N VAL A 173 -6.57 -22.39 5.92
CA VAL A 173 -7.07 -21.20 6.62
C VAL A 173 -7.02 -21.50 8.12
N PRO A 174 -6.28 -20.71 8.94
CA PRO A 174 -6.21 -20.92 10.38
C PRO A 174 -7.55 -20.60 11.04
N GLN A 175 -7.95 -21.38 12.05
CA GLN A 175 -9.17 -21.09 12.82
C GLN A 175 -8.95 -19.92 13.79
N SER A 176 -7.70 -19.71 14.21
CA SER A 176 -7.30 -18.60 15.07
C SER A 176 -5.95 -18.04 14.64
N MET A 177 -5.81 -16.71 14.66
CA MET A 177 -4.60 -16.03 14.21
C MET A 177 -4.30 -14.82 15.09
N VAL A 178 -3.02 -14.70 15.49
CA VAL A 178 -2.50 -13.45 16.07
C VAL A 178 -1.80 -12.67 14.95
N ILE A 179 -2.13 -11.38 14.83
CA ILE A 179 -1.46 -10.45 13.93
C ILE A 179 -0.73 -9.41 14.76
N VAL A 180 0.58 -9.35 14.59
CA VAL A 180 1.45 -8.41 15.30
C VAL A 180 1.71 -7.21 14.40
N GLY A 181 1.18 -6.06 14.82
CA GLY A 181 1.22 -4.80 14.08
C GLY A 181 -0.14 -4.42 13.48
N ALA A 182 -0.64 -3.22 13.83
CA ALA A 182 -1.91 -2.66 13.35
C ALA A 182 -1.70 -1.57 12.25
N GLY A 183 -0.64 -1.71 11.47
CA GLY A 183 -0.42 -0.93 10.24
C GLY A 183 -1.24 -1.45 9.07
N VAL A 184 -1.02 -0.88 7.87
CA VAL A 184 -1.76 -1.22 6.64
C VAL A 184 -1.81 -2.73 6.39
N ILE A 185 -0.65 -3.38 6.32
CA ILE A 185 -0.55 -4.82 6.02
C ILE A 185 -1.27 -5.66 7.07
N GLY A 186 -1.05 -5.36 8.36
CA GLY A 186 -1.70 -6.10 9.45
C GLY A 186 -3.22 -5.99 9.40
N MET A 187 -3.75 -4.80 9.15
CA MET A 187 -5.19 -4.56 9.12
C MET A 187 -5.84 -5.13 7.86
N GLU A 188 -5.16 -5.10 6.70
CA GLU A 188 -5.66 -5.76 5.49
C GLU A 188 -5.84 -7.27 5.73
N TYR A 189 -4.81 -7.96 6.22
CA TYR A 189 -4.92 -9.39 6.52
C TYR A 189 -5.85 -9.69 7.68
N ALA A 190 -5.89 -8.85 8.73
CA ALA A 190 -6.85 -9.04 9.83
C ALA A 190 -8.30 -9.06 9.33
N SER A 191 -8.63 -8.12 8.43
CA SER A 191 -9.98 -8.06 7.85
C SER A 191 -10.30 -9.25 6.95
N MET A 192 -9.33 -9.72 6.15
CA MET A 192 -9.50 -10.88 5.27
C MET A 192 -9.70 -12.17 6.07
N PHE A 193 -8.85 -12.45 7.07
CA PHE A 193 -8.99 -13.65 7.89
C PHE A 193 -10.26 -13.62 8.76
N ALA A 194 -10.64 -12.46 9.29
CA ALA A 194 -11.90 -12.30 9.99
C ALA A 194 -13.11 -12.58 9.07
N ALA A 195 -13.08 -12.09 7.83
CA ALA A 195 -14.12 -12.38 6.84
C ALA A 195 -14.22 -13.87 6.49
N LEU A 196 -13.08 -14.60 6.50
CA LEU A 196 -13.03 -16.06 6.34
C LEU A 196 -13.54 -16.83 7.58
N GLY A 197 -13.81 -16.15 8.70
CA GLY A 197 -14.28 -16.75 9.93
C GLY A 197 -13.19 -17.15 10.93
N SER A 198 -11.94 -16.76 10.70
CA SER A 198 -10.85 -16.93 11.67
C SER A 198 -11.06 -16.01 12.88
N ARG A 199 -10.76 -16.50 14.08
CA ARG A 199 -10.69 -15.67 15.29
C ARG A 199 -9.37 -14.89 15.29
N VAL A 200 -9.43 -13.61 14.97
CA VAL A 200 -8.24 -12.77 14.84
C VAL A 200 -8.01 -11.94 16.10
N THR A 201 -6.77 -11.95 16.61
CA THR A 201 -6.31 -11.03 17.64
C THR A 201 -5.20 -10.16 17.07
N VAL A 202 -5.43 -8.85 17.03
CA VAL A 202 -4.41 -7.86 16.62
C VAL A 202 -3.68 -7.34 17.85
N VAL A 203 -2.36 -7.43 17.86
CA VAL A 203 -1.48 -6.90 18.92
C VAL A 203 -0.68 -5.73 18.36
N GLU A 204 -0.76 -4.57 19.00
CA GLU A 204 -0.05 -3.37 18.58
C GLU A 204 0.50 -2.62 19.80
N ARG A 205 1.77 -2.22 19.74
CA ARG A 205 2.43 -1.47 20.82
C ARG A 205 1.93 -0.02 20.98
N ARG A 206 1.45 0.58 19.89
CA ARG A 206 0.86 1.91 19.89
C ARG A 206 -0.57 1.87 20.47
N PRO A 207 -1.12 3.02 20.88
CA PRO A 207 -2.48 3.09 21.45
C PRO A 207 -3.59 2.91 20.41
N GLY A 208 -3.29 2.93 19.11
CA GLY A 208 -4.24 2.87 18.00
C GLY A 208 -3.76 2.06 16.80
N MET A 209 -4.52 2.11 15.73
CA MET A 209 -4.23 1.49 14.44
C MET A 209 -4.30 2.54 13.33
N LEU A 210 -3.56 2.33 12.24
CA LEU A 210 -3.61 3.15 11.02
C LEU A 210 -3.46 4.66 11.30
N ASP A 211 -2.44 5.07 12.07
CA ASP A 211 -2.24 6.44 12.58
C ASP A 211 -2.20 7.54 11.49
N MET A 212 -2.04 7.15 10.19
CA MET A 212 -2.08 8.09 9.08
C MET A 212 -3.51 8.42 8.62
N CYS A 213 -4.51 7.70 9.07
CA CYS A 213 -5.90 7.86 8.66
C CYS A 213 -6.65 8.79 9.62
N ASP A 214 -7.71 9.41 9.11
CA ASP A 214 -8.65 10.16 9.94
C ASP A 214 -9.29 9.26 11.01
N VAL A 215 -9.43 9.80 12.24
CA VAL A 215 -9.91 9.04 13.41
C VAL A 215 -11.32 8.47 13.19
N GLU A 216 -12.26 9.21 12.60
CA GLU A 216 -13.62 8.73 12.37
C GLU A 216 -13.64 7.53 11.41
N ILE A 217 -12.75 7.55 10.40
CA ILE A 217 -12.57 6.44 9.46
C ILE A 217 -12.01 5.20 10.18
N VAL A 218 -10.99 5.40 11.02
CA VAL A 218 -10.36 4.32 11.78
C VAL A 218 -11.35 3.68 12.76
N GLU A 219 -12.12 4.48 13.49
CA GLU A 219 -13.13 3.97 14.42
C GLU A 219 -14.26 3.23 13.69
N SER A 220 -14.65 3.69 12.49
CA SER A 220 -15.65 2.98 11.68
C SER A 220 -15.15 1.59 11.26
N LEU A 221 -13.89 1.47 10.80
CA LEU A 221 -13.28 0.17 10.51
C LEU A 221 -13.17 -0.70 11.78
N ARG A 222 -12.72 -0.11 12.88
CA ARG A 222 -12.55 -0.84 14.16
C ARG A 222 -13.85 -1.39 14.67
N TYR A 223 -14.94 -0.63 14.58
CA TYR A 223 -16.27 -1.08 14.93
C TYR A 223 -16.69 -2.27 14.06
N HIS A 224 -16.59 -2.14 12.74
CA HIS A 224 -16.92 -3.21 11.81
C HIS A 224 -16.11 -4.50 12.06
N LEU A 225 -14.81 -4.38 12.32
CA LEU A 225 -13.97 -5.56 12.59
C LEU A 225 -14.31 -6.22 13.94
N ARG A 226 -14.78 -5.47 14.93
CA ARG A 226 -15.30 -6.04 16.19
C ARG A 226 -16.56 -6.86 15.97
N ASP A 227 -17.44 -6.44 15.07
CA ASP A 227 -18.62 -7.22 14.68
C ASP A 227 -18.22 -8.53 13.98
N LEU A 228 -17.06 -8.56 13.32
CA LEU A 228 -16.43 -9.78 12.80
C LEU A 228 -15.58 -10.53 13.84
N ALA A 229 -15.78 -10.25 15.14
CA ALA A 229 -15.11 -10.86 16.29
C ALA A 229 -13.57 -10.65 16.33
N VAL A 230 -13.03 -9.61 15.71
CA VAL A 230 -11.62 -9.25 15.85
C VAL A 230 -11.37 -8.65 17.25
N THR A 231 -10.38 -9.18 17.94
CA THR A 231 -9.92 -8.68 19.24
C THR A 231 -8.71 -7.77 19.04
N PHE A 232 -8.74 -6.57 19.63
CA PHE A 232 -7.61 -5.65 19.62
C PHE A 232 -6.90 -5.60 20.97
N ARG A 233 -5.57 -5.64 20.95
CA ARG A 233 -4.66 -5.47 22.09
C ARG A 233 -3.70 -4.33 21.77
N PHE A 234 -4.14 -3.10 22.01
CA PHE A 234 -3.34 -1.89 21.85
C PHE A 234 -2.51 -1.61 23.12
N GLY A 235 -1.37 -0.94 22.96
CA GLY A 235 -0.44 -0.67 24.06
C GLY A 235 0.28 -1.93 24.57
N GLU A 236 0.31 -2.99 23.76
CA GLU A 236 0.89 -4.28 24.14
C GLU A 236 2.04 -4.66 23.19
N THR A 237 3.15 -5.06 23.77
CA THR A 237 4.32 -5.55 23.05
C THR A 237 4.43 -7.06 23.15
N VAL A 238 4.77 -7.72 22.05
CA VAL A 238 5.06 -9.15 22.04
C VAL A 238 6.46 -9.38 22.61
N ALA A 239 6.55 -10.12 23.70
CA ALA A 239 7.82 -10.51 24.34
C ALA A 239 8.40 -11.77 23.70
N ALA A 240 7.57 -12.76 23.38
CA ALA A 240 7.97 -14.01 22.75
C ALA A 240 6.83 -14.65 21.95
N VAL A 241 7.18 -15.46 20.97
CA VAL A 241 6.28 -16.39 20.30
C VAL A 241 6.86 -17.78 20.41
N GLU A 242 6.13 -18.66 21.09
CA GLU A 242 6.50 -20.05 21.30
C GLU A 242 5.74 -20.95 20.32
N ARG A 243 6.44 -21.89 19.70
CA ARG A 243 5.82 -22.90 18.85
C ARG A 243 5.53 -24.14 19.66
N HIS A 244 4.32 -24.67 19.53
CA HIS A 244 3.85 -25.92 20.17
C HIS A 244 3.36 -26.90 19.09
N GLU A 245 3.13 -28.16 19.50
CA GLU A 245 2.67 -29.22 18.59
C GLU A 245 1.34 -28.86 17.88
N HIS A 246 0.46 -28.14 18.56
CA HIS A 246 -0.90 -27.83 18.08
C HIS A 246 -1.11 -26.32 17.82
N GLY A 247 -0.07 -25.53 17.62
CA GLY A 247 -0.17 -24.10 17.34
C GLY A 247 0.95 -23.27 17.95
N THR A 248 0.61 -22.05 18.31
CA THR A 248 1.54 -21.05 18.84
C THR A 248 1.02 -20.44 20.14
N LEU A 249 1.93 -19.97 20.98
CA LEU A 249 1.62 -19.18 22.17
C LEU A 249 2.35 -17.83 22.07
N THR A 250 1.59 -16.77 21.88
CA THR A 250 2.13 -15.40 21.91
C THR A 250 2.12 -14.89 23.34
N VAL A 251 3.27 -14.54 23.88
CA VAL A 251 3.45 -13.98 25.21
C VAL A 251 3.68 -12.48 25.09
N LEU A 252 2.87 -11.67 25.79
CA LEU A 252 2.99 -10.23 25.85
C LEU A 252 3.85 -9.78 27.03
N GLU A 253 4.46 -8.60 26.95
CA GLU A 253 5.24 -8.01 28.07
C GLU A 253 4.40 -7.85 29.35
N SER A 254 3.09 -7.63 29.20
CA SER A 254 2.15 -7.57 30.32
C SER A 254 1.93 -8.93 31.02
N GLY A 255 2.51 -10.01 30.52
CA GLY A 255 2.33 -11.38 31.01
C GLY A 255 1.09 -12.10 30.44
N LYS A 256 0.27 -11.44 29.63
CA LYS A 256 -0.84 -12.09 28.93
C LYS A 256 -0.33 -13.10 27.92
N LYS A 257 -1.07 -14.19 27.74
CA LYS A 257 -0.77 -15.28 26.82
C LYS A 257 -1.91 -15.48 25.84
N ILE A 258 -1.62 -15.57 24.55
CA ILE A 258 -2.62 -15.71 23.49
C ILE A 258 -2.28 -16.95 22.66
N PRO A 259 -3.06 -18.05 22.80
CA PRO A 259 -2.92 -19.21 21.95
C PRO A 259 -3.57 -18.97 20.59
N ALA A 260 -2.94 -19.47 19.52
CA ALA A 260 -3.48 -19.42 18.16
C ALA A 260 -2.89 -20.52 17.27
N ASP A 261 -3.56 -20.82 16.15
CA ASP A 261 -3.01 -21.75 15.15
C ASP A 261 -1.81 -21.13 14.42
N ALA A 262 -1.83 -19.81 14.21
CA ALA A 262 -0.78 -19.09 13.52
C ALA A 262 -0.55 -17.69 14.06
N VAL A 263 0.66 -17.17 13.84
CA VAL A 263 1.05 -15.78 14.13
C VAL A 263 1.62 -15.16 12.86
N MET A 264 1.12 -13.99 12.48
CA MET A 264 1.66 -13.17 11.39
C MET A 264 2.30 -11.89 11.93
N TYR A 265 3.56 -11.68 11.60
CA TYR A 265 4.26 -10.43 11.88
C TYR A 265 4.12 -9.45 10.73
N SER A 266 3.65 -8.25 11.02
CA SER A 266 3.54 -7.11 10.10
C SER A 266 4.09 -5.82 10.75
N ALA A 267 5.15 -5.95 11.54
CA ALA A 267 5.73 -4.88 12.34
C ALA A 267 6.75 -4.02 11.58
N GLY A 268 6.52 -3.77 10.30
CA GLY A 268 7.33 -2.89 9.45
C GLY A 268 8.05 -3.61 8.31
N ARG A 269 8.75 -2.82 7.50
CA ARG A 269 9.56 -3.29 6.36
C ARG A 269 10.97 -2.73 6.45
N GLN A 270 11.92 -3.43 5.85
CA GLN A 270 13.33 -3.08 5.79
C GLN A 270 13.77 -3.00 4.33
N GLY A 271 14.56 -1.98 3.98
CA GLY A 271 15.12 -1.82 2.63
C GLY A 271 16.01 -2.99 2.22
N LEU A 272 15.91 -3.41 0.97
CA LEU A 272 16.74 -4.46 0.39
C LEU A 272 18.04 -3.87 -0.15
N THR A 273 18.91 -3.47 0.74
CA THR A 273 20.24 -2.90 0.43
C THR A 273 21.39 -3.83 0.80
N ASP A 274 21.10 -4.89 1.57
CA ASP A 274 22.08 -5.91 1.89
C ASP A 274 22.59 -6.57 0.60
N GLY A 275 23.89 -6.72 0.45
CA GLY A 275 24.50 -7.32 -0.74
C GLY A 275 24.60 -6.41 -1.97
N LEU A 276 24.21 -5.13 -1.87
CA LEU A 276 24.49 -4.14 -2.92
C LEU A 276 25.90 -3.60 -2.88
N ASP A 277 26.66 -3.82 -1.80
CA ASP A 277 28.01 -3.26 -1.59
C ASP A 277 28.02 -1.73 -1.76
N LEU A 278 27.05 -1.04 -1.14
CA LEU A 278 26.79 0.40 -1.29
C LEU A 278 28.03 1.26 -1.03
N GLU A 279 28.87 0.87 -0.11
CA GLU A 279 30.10 1.55 0.28
C GLU A 279 31.11 1.66 -0.89
N LYS A 280 31.10 0.71 -1.83
CA LYS A 280 31.95 0.75 -3.03
C LYS A 280 31.56 1.87 -4.00
N ALA A 281 30.28 2.26 -3.98
CA ALA A 281 29.78 3.40 -4.73
C ALA A 281 29.75 4.71 -3.90
N GLY A 282 30.34 4.71 -2.69
CA GLY A 282 30.32 5.86 -1.80
C GLY A 282 28.95 6.12 -1.16
N LEU A 283 28.09 5.12 -1.08
CA LEU A 283 26.73 5.19 -0.53
C LEU A 283 26.62 4.50 0.83
N SER A 284 25.57 4.81 1.56
CA SER A 284 25.20 4.15 2.80
C SER A 284 23.68 4.07 2.95
N ALA A 285 23.22 3.11 3.74
CA ALA A 285 21.82 3.01 4.16
C ALA A 285 21.67 3.26 5.66
N ASP A 286 20.49 3.68 6.09
CA ASP A 286 20.16 3.79 7.50
C ASP A 286 19.97 2.42 8.18
N ALA A 287 19.69 2.40 9.49
CA ALA A 287 19.46 1.18 10.27
C ALA A 287 18.28 0.32 9.77
N ARG A 288 17.42 0.89 8.90
CA ARG A 288 16.32 0.18 8.25
C ARG A 288 16.62 -0.16 6.79
N GLY A 289 17.86 -0.05 6.37
CA GLY A 289 18.27 -0.32 4.99
C GLY A 289 17.77 0.69 3.96
N ARG A 290 17.39 1.92 4.38
CA ARG A 290 16.86 2.94 3.48
C ARG A 290 17.97 3.85 2.99
N ILE A 291 17.86 4.27 1.73
CA ILE A 291 18.81 5.19 1.08
C ILE A 291 18.22 6.60 1.12
N ALA A 292 19.01 7.56 1.61
CA ALA A 292 18.64 8.97 1.60
C ALA A 292 18.75 9.55 0.18
N VAL A 293 17.77 10.36 -0.21
CA VAL A 293 17.74 11.04 -1.52
C VAL A 293 17.27 12.48 -1.38
N ASP A 294 17.58 13.31 -2.38
CA ASP A 294 17.06 14.66 -2.51
C ASP A 294 15.65 14.68 -3.18
N GLU A 295 15.14 15.87 -3.45
CA GLU A 295 13.84 16.12 -4.11
C GLU A 295 13.76 15.58 -5.55
N HIS A 296 14.89 15.28 -6.17
CA HIS A 296 15.01 14.68 -7.50
C HIS A 296 15.33 13.19 -7.46
N TYR A 297 15.26 12.58 -6.26
CA TYR A 297 15.59 11.16 -6.01
C TYR A 297 17.08 10.84 -6.23
N ARG A 298 17.99 11.84 -6.26
CA ARG A 298 19.43 11.63 -6.29
C ARG A 298 19.92 11.24 -4.90
N THR A 299 20.85 10.32 -4.86
CA THR A 299 21.64 10.03 -3.66
C THR A 299 22.73 11.10 -3.45
N GLN A 300 23.58 10.90 -2.45
CA GLN A 300 24.77 11.75 -2.26
C GLN A 300 25.78 11.65 -3.43
N VAL A 301 25.65 10.62 -4.28
CA VAL A 301 26.44 10.46 -5.51
C VAL A 301 25.60 10.94 -6.70
N PRO A 302 25.97 12.03 -7.40
CA PRO A 302 25.07 12.78 -8.28
C PRO A 302 24.45 12.01 -9.45
N HIS A 303 25.08 10.93 -9.92
CA HIS A 303 24.62 10.08 -11.04
C HIS A 303 23.93 8.80 -10.57
N ILE A 304 23.81 8.59 -9.24
CA ILE A 304 23.10 7.46 -8.66
C ILE A 304 21.82 7.94 -8.01
N TYR A 305 20.71 7.31 -8.37
CA TYR A 305 19.36 7.58 -7.90
C TYR A 305 18.83 6.40 -7.09
N ALA A 306 17.88 6.66 -6.20
CA ALA A 306 17.12 5.60 -5.53
C ALA A 306 15.63 5.95 -5.52
N VAL A 307 14.76 4.95 -5.78
CA VAL A 307 13.32 5.14 -5.92
C VAL A 307 12.53 3.98 -5.33
N GLY A 308 11.29 4.22 -4.97
CA GLY A 308 10.39 3.23 -4.41
C GLY A 308 10.63 2.96 -2.92
N ASP A 309 10.21 1.79 -2.45
CA ASP A 309 10.19 1.48 -1.02
C ASP A 309 11.56 1.55 -0.35
N VAL A 310 12.66 1.40 -1.11
CA VAL A 310 14.04 1.49 -0.60
C VAL A 310 14.39 2.87 -0.06
N ILE A 311 13.66 3.93 -0.46
CA ILE A 311 13.85 5.28 0.10
C ILE A 311 12.92 5.57 1.28
N GLY A 312 11.97 4.68 1.58
CA GLY A 312 11.04 4.79 2.70
C GLY A 312 9.65 5.31 2.32
N PHE A 313 9.04 6.07 3.22
CA PHE A 313 7.67 6.61 3.04
C PHE A 313 7.56 7.46 1.76
N PRO A 314 6.43 7.36 1.01
CA PRO A 314 5.17 6.69 1.36
C PRO A 314 5.11 5.19 1.02
N ALA A 315 6.10 4.58 0.36
CA ALA A 315 6.18 3.15 0.06
C ALA A 315 4.89 2.58 -0.60
N LEU A 316 4.40 3.29 -1.62
CA LEU A 316 3.24 2.92 -2.43
C LEU A 316 3.67 2.63 -3.87
N ALA A 317 3.09 1.60 -4.49
CA ALA A 317 3.43 1.23 -5.87
C ALA A 317 3.22 2.40 -6.86
N ALA A 318 2.11 3.14 -6.74
CA ALA A 318 1.82 4.29 -7.60
C ALA A 318 2.85 5.42 -7.43
N THR A 319 3.21 5.74 -6.18
CA THR A 319 4.24 6.75 -5.90
C THR A 319 5.61 6.30 -6.41
N SER A 320 5.96 5.02 -6.21
CA SER A 320 7.21 4.44 -6.73
C SER A 320 7.31 4.59 -8.25
N MET A 321 6.20 4.39 -8.98
CA MET A 321 6.13 4.59 -10.43
C MET A 321 6.48 6.01 -10.84
N GLU A 322 5.92 7.01 -10.17
CA GLU A 322 6.18 8.42 -10.45
C GLU A 322 7.59 8.84 -10.03
N GLN A 323 8.09 8.34 -8.90
CA GLN A 323 9.48 8.55 -8.48
C GLN A 323 10.46 8.02 -9.54
N GLY A 324 10.24 6.80 -10.05
CA GLY A 324 11.06 6.22 -11.10
C GLY A 324 11.05 7.04 -12.38
N ARG A 325 9.87 7.49 -12.82
CA ARG A 325 9.73 8.36 -13.99
C ARG A 325 10.47 9.69 -13.78
N ALA A 326 10.28 10.33 -12.64
CA ALA A 326 10.91 11.61 -12.31
C ALA A 326 12.44 11.51 -12.24
N ALA A 327 12.97 10.46 -11.59
CA ALA A 327 14.41 10.21 -11.53
C ALA A 327 15.03 10.02 -12.93
N ALA A 328 14.37 9.26 -13.82
CA ALA A 328 14.84 9.06 -15.18
C ALA A 328 14.83 10.36 -16.01
N TYR A 329 13.78 11.17 -15.90
CA TYR A 329 13.72 12.47 -16.57
C TYR A 329 14.85 13.38 -16.10
N HIS A 330 15.03 13.49 -14.78
CA HIS A 330 16.10 14.28 -14.19
C HIS A 330 17.50 13.79 -14.64
N ALA A 331 17.74 12.47 -14.61
CA ALA A 331 19.01 11.88 -15.05
C ALA A 331 19.30 12.15 -16.53
N CYS A 332 18.27 12.24 -17.37
CA CYS A 332 18.40 12.54 -18.80
C CYS A 332 18.45 14.04 -19.11
N GLY A 333 18.38 14.92 -18.11
CA GLY A 333 18.38 16.39 -18.31
C GLY A 333 17.06 16.94 -18.83
N GLU A 334 15.97 16.19 -18.71
CA GLU A 334 14.63 16.58 -19.13
C GLU A 334 13.83 17.23 -18.00
N PRO A 335 12.88 18.12 -18.30
CA PRO A 335 12.03 18.74 -17.30
C PRO A 335 11.21 17.69 -16.53
N VAL A 336 11.35 17.67 -15.21
CA VAL A 336 10.53 16.84 -14.35
C VAL A 336 9.22 17.57 -14.10
N GLY A 337 8.09 16.96 -14.46
CA GLY A 337 6.77 17.48 -14.11
C GLY A 337 6.64 17.55 -12.56
N ARG A 338 5.99 18.60 -12.07
CA ARG A 338 5.76 18.74 -10.63
C ARG A 338 4.87 17.60 -10.14
N MET A 339 5.38 16.75 -9.26
CA MET A 339 4.53 15.82 -8.53
C MET A 339 3.67 16.67 -7.58
N LEU A 340 2.37 16.69 -7.83
CA LEU A 340 1.43 17.33 -6.91
C LEU A 340 1.52 16.59 -5.57
N GLY A 341 1.65 17.30 -4.46
CA GLY A 341 1.74 16.72 -3.11
C GLY A 341 0.47 15.99 -2.65
N LEU A 342 -0.48 15.75 -3.56
CA LEU A 342 -1.77 15.11 -3.33
C LEU A 342 -1.68 13.61 -3.68
N GLN A 343 -1.01 12.85 -2.82
CA GLN A 343 -0.86 11.42 -3.00
C GLN A 343 -2.03 10.68 -2.33
N PRO A 344 -2.90 10.00 -3.10
CA PRO A 344 -3.98 9.22 -2.51
C PRO A 344 -3.39 7.94 -1.90
N ILE A 345 -3.87 7.59 -0.72
CA ILE A 345 -3.51 6.35 -0.03
C ILE A 345 -4.74 5.45 -0.01
N GLY A 346 -4.61 4.25 -0.58
CA GLY A 346 -5.63 3.20 -0.52
C GLY A 346 -5.19 2.09 0.43
N ILE A 347 -6.08 1.69 1.32
CA ILE A 347 -5.92 0.58 2.26
C ILE A 347 -7.04 -0.41 1.97
N TYR A 348 -6.66 -1.60 1.52
CA TYR A 348 -7.58 -2.61 1.03
C TYR A 348 -8.05 -3.56 2.13
N THR A 349 -8.44 -3.00 3.26
CA THR A 349 -9.21 -3.71 4.28
C THR A 349 -10.58 -4.12 3.75
N ILE A 350 -11.35 -4.84 4.52
CA ILE A 350 -12.75 -5.16 4.26
C ILE A 350 -13.58 -4.50 5.38
N PRO A 351 -14.31 -3.40 5.08
CA PRO A 351 -14.31 -2.56 3.88
C PRO A 351 -13.03 -1.76 3.63
N GLU A 352 -12.91 -1.15 2.42
CA GLU A 352 -11.76 -0.34 2.01
C GLU A 352 -11.70 1.00 2.72
N ILE A 353 -10.48 1.53 2.87
CA ILE A 353 -10.23 2.93 3.23
C ILE A 353 -9.44 3.58 2.10
N SER A 354 -9.75 4.83 1.78
CA SER A 354 -8.88 5.67 0.96
C SER A 354 -8.97 7.12 1.38
N PHE A 355 -7.85 7.83 1.29
CA PHE A 355 -7.81 9.24 1.64
C PHE A 355 -6.76 10.02 0.82
N VAL A 356 -6.97 11.32 0.72
CA VAL A 356 -6.03 12.28 0.14
C VAL A 356 -6.15 13.61 0.89
N GLY A 357 -5.03 14.31 1.04
CA GLY A 357 -4.96 15.55 1.80
C GLY A 357 -4.78 15.31 3.31
N ARG A 358 -5.29 16.20 4.12
CA ARG A 358 -5.05 16.28 5.57
C ARG A 358 -6.17 15.63 6.37
N THR A 359 -5.85 15.14 7.55
CA THR A 359 -6.83 14.66 8.55
C THR A 359 -7.30 15.78 9.47
N GLU A 360 -8.39 15.58 10.21
CA GLU A 360 -8.84 16.54 11.23
C GLU A 360 -7.77 16.79 12.29
N ASP A 361 -7.09 15.74 12.76
CA ASP A 361 -6.05 15.87 13.77
C ASP A 361 -4.90 16.76 13.28
N GLN A 362 -4.44 16.57 12.04
CA GLN A 362 -3.38 17.38 11.42
C GLN A 362 -3.80 18.85 11.27
N LEU A 363 -5.06 19.10 10.86
CA LEU A 363 -5.58 20.46 10.74
C LEU A 363 -5.72 21.13 12.11
N THR A 364 -6.18 20.39 13.11
CA THR A 364 -6.32 20.88 14.50
C THR A 364 -4.96 21.18 15.12
N GLU A 365 -3.97 20.30 14.96
CA GLU A 365 -2.61 20.49 15.45
C GLU A 365 -1.95 21.75 14.86
N ASP A 366 -2.13 21.94 13.54
CA ASP A 366 -1.62 23.11 12.82
C ASP A 366 -2.50 24.35 12.96
N ARG A 367 -3.62 24.27 13.70
CA ARG A 367 -4.59 25.35 13.90
C ARG A 367 -5.15 25.92 12.59
N VAL A 368 -5.37 25.07 11.61
CA VAL A 368 -6.01 25.42 10.33
C VAL A 368 -7.53 25.25 10.49
N PRO A 369 -8.35 26.29 10.33
CA PRO A 369 -9.80 26.17 10.41
C PRO A 369 -10.34 25.28 9.30
N PHE A 370 -11.31 24.44 9.63
CA PHE A 370 -11.99 23.58 8.67
C PHE A 370 -13.44 23.31 9.09
N GLU A 371 -14.27 22.98 8.11
CA GLU A 371 -15.62 22.46 8.33
C GLU A 371 -15.72 21.05 7.74
N VAL A 372 -16.50 20.22 8.39
CA VAL A 372 -16.66 18.80 8.04
C VAL A 372 -17.97 18.56 7.31
N GLY A 373 -17.91 17.93 6.14
CA GLY A 373 -19.07 17.39 5.44
C GLY A 373 -19.04 15.88 5.37
N VAL A 374 -20.15 15.22 5.72
CA VAL A 374 -20.24 13.76 5.75
C VAL A 374 -21.42 13.25 4.93
N SER A 375 -21.19 12.20 4.16
CA SER A 375 -22.22 11.39 3.51
C SER A 375 -22.10 9.93 3.93
N ARG A 376 -23.18 9.29 4.32
CA ARG A 376 -23.19 7.88 4.73
C ARG A 376 -23.83 7.02 3.65
N TYR A 377 -23.21 5.91 3.28
CA TYR A 377 -23.69 5.04 2.20
C TYR A 377 -25.09 4.47 2.47
N ARG A 378 -25.45 4.23 3.73
CA ARG A 378 -26.82 3.80 4.12
C ARG A 378 -27.92 4.81 3.73
N GLU A 379 -27.55 6.06 3.47
CA GLU A 379 -28.48 7.13 3.07
C GLU A 379 -28.55 7.31 1.54
N LEU A 380 -27.66 6.62 0.81
CA LEU A 380 -27.58 6.65 -0.64
C LEU A 380 -28.30 5.43 -1.24
N ALA A 381 -29.01 5.63 -2.32
CA ALA A 381 -29.66 4.53 -3.04
C ALA A 381 -28.66 3.44 -3.46
N ARG A 382 -27.47 3.82 -3.95
CA ARG A 382 -26.45 2.86 -4.35
C ARG A 382 -25.91 2.06 -3.17
N GLY A 383 -25.69 2.69 -2.01
CA GLY A 383 -25.27 2.02 -0.79
C GLY A 383 -26.24 0.91 -0.38
N GLN A 384 -27.54 1.23 -0.42
CA GLN A 384 -28.61 0.26 -0.15
C GLN A 384 -28.65 -0.87 -1.18
N ILE A 385 -28.52 -0.56 -2.48
CA ILE A 385 -28.52 -1.56 -3.57
C ILE A 385 -27.39 -2.58 -3.42
N ILE A 386 -26.21 -2.15 -2.98
CA ILE A 386 -25.05 -3.05 -2.83
C ILE A 386 -24.92 -3.66 -1.44
N GLY A 387 -25.77 -3.27 -0.48
CA GLY A 387 -25.73 -3.76 0.90
C GLY A 387 -24.58 -3.19 1.73
N ASP A 388 -24.02 -2.00 1.37
CA ASP A 388 -23.01 -1.33 2.18
C ASP A 388 -23.66 -0.31 3.12
N SER A 389 -23.94 -0.74 4.34
CA SER A 389 -24.53 0.11 5.39
C SER A 389 -23.49 0.86 6.23
N HIS A 390 -22.21 0.50 6.12
CA HIS A 390 -21.11 1.03 6.94
C HIS A 390 -20.33 2.16 6.28
N GLY A 391 -20.34 2.21 4.94
CA GLY A 391 -19.55 3.16 4.17
C GLY A 391 -19.88 4.61 4.45
N LEU A 392 -18.85 5.47 4.31
CA LEU A 392 -18.98 6.92 4.42
C LEU A 392 -17.93 7.63 3.56
N LEU A 393 -18.26 8.87 3.17
CA LEU A 393 -17.35 9.84 2.60
C LEU A 393 -17.35 11.10 3.44
N LYS A 394 -16.16 11.60 3.76
CA LYS A 394 -15.92 12.78 4.58
C LYS A 394 -15.06 13.78 3.81
N LEU A 395 -15.47 15.03 3.82
CA LEU A 395 -14.76 16.17 3.26
C LEU A 395 -14.33 17.11 4.39
N LEU A 396 -13.10 17.60 4.32
CA LEU A 396 -12.60 18.70 5.15
C LEU A 396 -12.47 19.92 4.25
N VAL A 397 -13.18 20.99 4.57
CA VAL A 397 -13.36 22.18 3.72
C VAL A 397 -12.86 23.41 4.45
N SER A 398 -12.04 24.22 3.79
CA SER A 398 -11.61 25.53 4.30
C SER A 398 -12.80 26.50 4.37
N PRO A 399 -13.05 27.15 5.51
CA PRO A 399 -14.10 28.16 5.61
C PRO A 399 -13.73 29.46 4.88
N GLU A 400 -12.44 29.74 4.62
CA GLU A 400 -11.99 30.98 4.03
C GLU A 400 -12.18 31.02 2.50
N ASP A 401 -11.70 29.98 1.81
CA ASP A 401 -11.66 29.93 0.35
C ASP A 401 -12.45 28.77 -0.24
N ARG A 402 -13.10 27.98 0.62
CA ARG A 402 -13.94 26.82 0.29
C ARG A 402 -13.21 25.68 -0.45
N THR A 403 -11.86 25.67 -0.43
CA THR A 403 -11.06 24.57 -0.99
C THR A 403 -11.17 23.32 -0.14
N LEU A 404 -10.94 22.16 -0.78
CA LEU A 404 -10.87 20.88 -0.08
C LEU A 404 -9.49 20.72 0.57
N LEU A 405 -9.45 20.53 1.89
CA LEU A 405 -8.24 20.29 2.68
C LEU A 405 -7.93 18.80 2.83
N GLY A 406 -8.97 17.97 2.83
CA GLY A 406 -8.88 16.53 2.92
C GLY A 406 -10.15 15.84 2.43
N VAL A 407 -9.96 14.63 1.91
CA VAL A 407 -11.05 13.73 1.49
C VAL A 407 -10.75 12.34 2.04
N HIS A 408 -11.73 11.74 2.70
CA HIS A 408 -11.60 10.44 3.35
C HIS A 408 -12.80 9.57 2.99
N CYS A 409 -12.53 8.37 2.50
CA CYS A 409 -13.54 7.39 2.12
C CYS A 409 -13.36 6.10 2.93
N PHE A 410 -14.44 5.51 3.36
CA PHE A 410 -14.53 4.18 3.95
C PHE A 410 -15.73 3.45 3.34
N GLY A 411 -15.56 2.19 2.92
CA GLY A 411 -16.63 1.41 2.32
C GLY A 411 -16.29 0.87 0.94
N ALA A 412 -17.29 0.29 0.27
CA ALA A 412 -17.13 -0.28 -1.07
C ALA A 412 -16.67 0.79 -2.07
N GLY A 413 -15.62 0.47 -2.83
CA GLY A 413 -15.09 1.35 -3.88
C GLY A 413 -14.41 2.62 -3.38
N ALA A 414 -14.01 2.69 -2.10
CA ALA A 414 -13.35 3.86 -1.54
C ALA A 414 -12.07 4.22 -2.31
N THR A 415 -11.31 3.21 -2.75
CA THR A 415 -10.06 3.37 -3.50
C THR A 415 -10.26 3.92 -4.92
N GLU A 416 -11.45 3.79 -5.51
CA GLU A 416 -11.81 4.38 -6.79
C GLU A 416 -12.44 5.78 -6.60
N LEU A 417 -13.31 5.93 -5.61
CA LEU A 417 -14.02 7.17 -5.35
C LEU A 417 -13.09 8.32 -4.97
N ILE A 418 -11.99 8.04 -4.27
CA ILE A 418 -11.04 9.05 -3.81
C ILE A 418 -10.52 9.95 -4.93
N HIS A 419 -10.42 9.42 -6.15
CA HIS A 419 -9.88 10.14 -7.30
C HIS A 419 -10.74 11.32 -7.76
N ILE A 420 -12.05 11.32 -7.45
CA ILE A 420 -12.90 12.50 -7.70
C ILE A 420 -12.41 13.67 -6.83
N GLY A 421 -12.27 13.45 -5.53
CA GLY A 421 -11.76 14.47 -4.61
C GLY A 421 -10.33 14.89 -4.92
N GLN A 422 -9.43 13.93 -5.20
CA GLN A 422 -8.07 14.21 -5.63
C GLN A 422 -8.03 15.13 -6.86
N THR A 423 -8.89 14.87 -7.85
CA THR A 423 -8.96 15.68 -9.08
C THR A 423 -9.41 17.09 -8.78
N VAL A 424 -10.47 17.26 -7.97
CA VAL A 424 -10.96 18.59 -7.55
C VAL A 424 -9.88 19.36 -6.83
N MET A 425 -9.21 18.74 -5.85
CA MET A 425 -8.08 19.36 -5.12
C MET A 425 -6.91 19.71 -6.07
N GLY A 426 -6.54 18.79 -6.96
CA GLY A 426 -5.43 18.99 -7.90
C GLY A 426 -5.65 20.10 -8.93
N CYS A 427 -6.91 20.36 -9.28
CA CYS A 427 -7.32 21.47 -10.15
C CYS A 427 -7.56 22.77 -9.39
N GLY A 428 -7.37 22.83 -8.08
CA GLY A 428 -7.68 24.00 -7.25
C GLY A 428 -9.18 24.28 -7.15
N GLY A 429 -10.01 23.25 -7.32
CA GLY A 429 -11.47 23.36 -7.22
C GLY A 429 -11.94 23.49 -5.77
N THR A 430 -13.11 24.05 -5.59
CA THR A 430 -13.76 24.26 -4.30
C THR A 430 -14.90 23.27 -4.08
N VAL A 431 -15.41 23.23 -2.85
CA VAL A 431 -16.59 22.43 -2.51
C VAL A 431 -17.82 22.81 -3.36
N ASP A 432 -17.88 24.04 -3.86
CA ASP A 432 -18.99 24.54 -4.70
C ASP A 432 -19.09 23.75 -6.02
N TYR A 433 -17.95 23.34 -6.62
CA TYR A 433 -18.00 22.46 -7.78
C TYR A 433 -18.76 21.16 -7.49
N LEU A 434 -18.55 20.56 -6.31
CA LEU A 434 -19.23 19.32 -5.92
C LEU A 434 -20.73 19.55 -5.64
N VAL A 435 -21.10 20.73 -5.14
CA VAL A 435 -22.50 21.15 -4.94
C VAL A 435 -23.21 21.34 -6.28
N ASP A 436 -22.54 21.95 -7.27
CA ASP A 436 -23.15 22.26 -8.57
C ASP A 436 -23.10 21.10 -9.56
N ALA A 437 -22.12 20.20 -9.42
CA ALA A 437 -21.95 19.05 -10.30
C ALA A 437 -23.18 18.12 -10.29
N VAL A 438 -23.49 17.53 -11.43
CA VAL A 438 -24.50 16.48 -11.57
C VAL A 438 -23.79 15.13 -11.63
N PHE A 439 -24.04 14.29 -10.64
CA PHE A 439 -23.53 12.91 -10.60
C PHE A 439 -24.55 11.93 -11.15
N ASN A 440 -24.09 10.84 -11.77
CA ASN A 440 -24.99 9.77 -12.18
C ASN A 440 -25.71 9.17 -10.96
N TYR A 441 -26.98 8.83 -11.14
CA TYR A 441 -27.84 8.22 -10.14
C TYR A 441 -28.37 6.86 -10.62
N PRO A 442 -28.31 5.77 -9.80
CA PRO A 442 -27.69 5.69 -8.47
C PRO A 442 -26.20 5.31 -8.55
N THR A 443 -25.32 6.09 -7.93
CA THR A 443 -23.88 5.80 -7.81
C THR A 443 -23.36 6.18 -6.42
N LEU A 444 -22.21 5.62 -6.01
CA LEU A 444 -21.54 6.07 -4.78
C LEU A 444 -20.85 7.43 -4.95
N ALA A 445 -20.62 7.90 -6.18
CA ALA A 445 -20.09 9.24 -6.45
C ALA A 445 -21.01 10.35 -5.94
N GLU A 446 -22.33 10.08 -5.81
CA GLU A 446 -23.31 10.97 -5.21
C GLU A 446 -22.96 11.37 -3.77
N SER A 447 -22.17 10.54 -3.07
CA SER A 447 -21.66 10.86 -1.72
C SER A 447 -20.90 12.19 -1.66
N TYR A 448 -20.20 12.55 -2.73
CA TYR A 448 -19.50 13.83 -2.82
C TYR A 448 -20.46 15.01 -2.75
N LYS A 449 -21.58 14.96 -3.48
CA LYS A 449 -22.59 16.01 -3.46
C LYS A 449 -23.24 16.14 -2.08
N VAL A 450 -23.60 15.01 -1.48
CA VAL A 450 -24.24 15.00 -0.15
C VAL A 450 -23.29 15.55 0.91
N ALA A 451 -22.03 15.13 0.94
CA ALA A 451 -21.03 15.65 1.86
C ALA A 451 -20.73 17.15 1.61
N ALA A 452 -20.68 17.56 0.34
CA ALA A 452 -20.47 18.97 -0.01
C ALA A 452 -21.63 19.86 0.45
N LEU A 453 -22.88 19.41 0.29
CA LEU A 453 -24.05 20.10 0.80
C LEU A 453 -24.06 20.17 2.33
N ASP A 454 -23.68 19.11 3.03
CA ASP A 454 -23.57 19.10 4.49
C ASP A 454 -22.55 20.14 4.98
N ALA A 455 -21.32 20.15 4.43
CA ALA A 455 -20.31 21.16 4.76
C ALA A 455 -20.79 22.59 4.45
N THR A 456 -21.35 22.79 3.26
CA THR A 456 -21.83 24.13 2.83
C THR A 456 -22.95 24.66 3.72
N ASN A 457 -23.85 23.79 4.18
CA ASN A 457 -24.95 24.22 5.08
C ASN A 457 -24.40 24.66 6.45
N LYS A 458 -23.35 24.00 6.95
CA LYS A 458 -22.68 24.37 8.21
C LYS A 458 -21.94 25.71 8.05
N LEU A 459 -21.19 25.89 6.95
CA LEU A 459 -20.50 27.15 6.66
C LEU A 459 -21.49 28.33 6.58
N ARG A 460 -22.64 28.19 5.91
CA ARG A 460 -23.70 29.23 5.85
C ARG A 460 -24.27 29.59 7.23
N GLN A 461 -24.26 28.64 8.19
CA GLN A 461 -24.71 28.98 9.55
C GLN A 461 -23.67 29.81 10.29
N ILE A 462 -22.36 29.54 10.07
CA ILE A 462 -21.27 30.33 10.64
C ILE A 462 -21.34 31.78 10.12
N ASP A 463 -21.47 31.95 8.80
CA ASP A 463 -21.58 33.26 8.15
C ASP A 463 -22.75 34.10 8.73
N ARG A 464 -23.92 33.48 8.94
CA ARG A 464 -25.10 34.15 9.50
C ARG A 464 -24.96 34.60 10.96
N ILE A 465 -24.07 33.99 11.73
CA ILE A 465 -23.84 34.35 13.13
C ILE A 465 -22.71 35.40 13.23
N GLY A 466 -21.81 35.44 12.24
CA GLY A 466 -20.70 36.37 12.16
C GLY A 466 -21.08 37.76 11.63
N ASP A 467 -22.20 37.86 10.90
CA ASP A 467 -22.87 39.13 10.47
C ASP A 467 -23.78 39.66 11.59
#